data_5b4b5a55a50fee6f8aa5130b5308993c
#
_entry.id   5b4b5a55a50fee6f8aa5130b5308993c
#
_cell.length_a   1.000
_cell.length_b   1.000
_cell.length_c   1.000
_cell.angle_alpha   90.00
_cell.angle_beta   90.00
_cell.angle_gamma   90.00
#
_symmetry.space_group_name_H-M   'P 1'
#
loop_
_entity.id
_entity.type
_entity.pdbx_description
1 polymer ?
#
loop_
_entity_poly.entity_id
_entity_poly.type
_entity_poly.pdbx_seq_one_letter_code
_entity_poly.pdbx_strand_id
1 'polypeptide(L)'
;MHCSRVAVALAALAAGVSAYAQDRDIEEIVNAGDTGSKILLSSGFDFSSGHYGEPDRTDIVVVPASVRVRATDWLSLGASLAWIRIEGPGVVLGPDNEPLPGFPTTRQVRSGLGDLSASATVSVPTGNGSPWSIDLTGRVKLPTASESRGLTTGKTDFSIAADVSYVVGNWAPFIDLGMRFAGDPEGIDLRNSPSASVGAAAILGKGAVIVSYDWQRAFSSLAEDSHSVFAAYSRKVAKRLDLTGYGSIGLSAGAPAVEGGVLLTVKFE
;
A
#
# COMPACT_ATOMS: atom_id res chain seq x y z
N MET A 1 -9.18 0.60 32.30
CA MET A 1 -8.00 1.15 31.62
C MET A 1 -7.40 0.23 30.55
N HIS A 2 -7.71 -1.07 30.47
CA HIS A 2 -7.23 -1.99 29.42
C HIS A 2 -8.02 -1.88 28.10
N CYS A 3 -9.29 -1.52 28.16
CA CYS A 3 -10.15 -1.38 26.97
C CYS A 3 -9.72 -0.23 26.03
N SER A 4 -9.23 0.91 26.56
CA SER A 4 -8.78 2.04 25.75
C SER A 4 -7.55 1.74 24.86
N ARG A 5 -6.63 0.89 25.35
CA ARG A 5 -5.40 0.54 24.59
C ARG A 5 -5.66 -0.45 23.46
N VAL A 6 -6.63 -1.34 23.67
CA VAL A 6 -7.10 -2.29 22.66
C VAL A 6 -7.88 -1.57 21.57
N ALA A 7 -8.70 -0.58 21.94
CA ALA A 7 -9.48 0.22 21.01
C ALA A 7 -8.60 1.03 20.03
N VAL A 8 -7.54 1.68 20.54
CA VAL A 8 -6.60 2.44 19.71
C VAL A 8 -5.83 1.51 18.75
N ALA A 9 -5.45 0.30 19.20
CA ALA A 9 -4.74 -0.68 18.37
C ALA A 9 -5.59 -1.18 17.19
N LEU A 10 -6.91 -1.33 17.37
CA LEU A 10 -7.83 -1.80 16.32
C LEU A 10 -8.20 -0.69 15.32
N ALA A 11 -8.42 0.52 15.79
CA ALA A 11 -8.73 1.66 14.93
C ALA A 11 -7.66 1.88 13.87
N ALA A 12 -6.45 1.69 14.30
CA ALA A 12 -5.28 1.90 13.48
C ALA A 12 -4.92 0.74 12.54
N LEU A 13 -5.45 -0.46 12.79
CA LEU A 13 -5.33 -1.63 11.91
C LEU A 13 -6.33 -1.61 10.75
N ALA A 14 -7.32 -0.73 10.78
CA ALA A 14 -8.40 -0.67 9.81
C ALA A 14 -8.09 0.12 8.53
N ALA A 15 -6.95 0.80 8.47
CA ALA A 15 -6.52 1.51 7.27
C ALA A 15 -6.25 0.53 6.12
N GLY A 16 -7.08 0.60 5.09
CA GLY A 16 -7.20 -0.39 4.02
C GLY A 16 -5.95 -0.60 3.17
N VAL A 17 -5.77 -1.82 2.70
CA VAL A 17 -4.70 -2.23 1.79
C VAL A 17 -5.31 -2.62 0.45
N SER A 18 -4.84 -2.06 -0.64
CA SER A 18 -5.18 -2.51 -1.97
C SER A 18 -4.06 -3.34 -2.60
N ALA A 19 -4.39 -4.11 -3.61
CA ALA A 19 -3.58 -5.11 -4.28
C ALA A 19 -2.25 -4.62 -4.90
N TYR A 20 -1.96 -3.35 -4.84
CA TYR A 20 -0.68 -2.77 -5.26
C TYR A 20 0.10 -2.33 -4.02
N ALA A 21 0.58 -3.32 -3.28
CA ALA A 21 1.17 -3.20 -1.94
C ALA A 21 2.37 -2.25 -1.82
N GLN A 22 2.88 -1.72 -2.91
CA GLN A 22 4.05 -0.83 -2.88
C GLN A 22 3.73 0.62 -2.56
N ASP A 23 2.54 1.08 -2.84
CA ASP A 23 2.19 2.48 -2.63
C ASP A 23 1.32 2.72 -1.39
N ARG A 24 0.73 1.67 -0.86
CA ARG A 24 0.08 1.72 0.46
C ARG A 24 0.97 1.04 1.46
N ASP A 25 1.37 1.80 2.44
CA ASP A 25 2.16 1.30 3.54
C ASP A 25 1.40 0.19 4.28
N ILE A 26 1.60 -1.08 3.91
CA ILE A 26 1.25 -2.23 4.78
C ILE A 26 1.70 -1.94 6.20
N GLU A 27 2.80 -1.19 6.34
CA GLU A 27 3.28 -0.61 7.57
C GLU A 27 2.27 0.28 8.26
N GLU A 28 1.52 1.10 7.54
CA GLU A 28 0.52 1.98 8.13
C GLU A 28 -0.54 1.15 8.83
N ILE A 29 -1.00 0.08 8.20
CA ILE A 29 -2.02 -0.81 8.73
C ILE A 29 -1.53 -1.58 9.96
N VAL A 30 -0.31 -2.12 9.86
CA VAL A 30 0.25 -3.01 10.88
C VAL A 30 0.73 -2.25 12.10
N ASN A 31 1.24 -1.04 11.91
CA ASN A 31 1.88 -0.25 12.96
C ASN A 31 1.03 0.88 13.51
N ALA A 32 -0.12 1.12 12.93
CA ALA A 32 -1.04 2.15 13.37
C ALA A 32 -1.53 1.94 14.83
N GLY A 33 -1.47 0.70 15.35
CA GLY A 33 -1.72 0.38 16.77
C GLY A 33 -0.57 0.63 17.72
N ASP A 34 0.61 0.99 17.24
CA ASP A 34 1.77 1.26 18.10
C ASP A 34 1.87 2.74 18.44
N THR A 35 1.18 3.15 19.50
CA THR A 35 1.22 4.53 20.01
C THR A 35 2.51 4.86 20.78
N GLY A 36 3.41 3.90 20.99
CA GLY A 36 4.63 4.05 21.79
C GLY A 36 5.91 4.28 20.99
N SER A 37 5.97 3.83 19.74
CA SER A 37 7.18 3.91 18.93
C SER A 37 7.21 5.20 18.11
N LYS A 38 8.36 5.87 18.09
CA LYS A 38 8.56 7.11 17.33
C LYS A 38 9.07 6.87 15.93
N ILE A 39 9.85 5.81 15.74
CA ILE A 39 10.44 5.45 14.44
C ILE A 39 10.14 3.99 14.14
N LEU A 40 9.66 3.74 12.93
CA LEU A 40 9.39 2.42 12.38
C LEU A 40 10.28 2.24 11.15
N LEU A 41 11.01 1.14 11.09
CA LEU A 41 11.77 0.74 9.90
C LEU A 41 11.23 -0.58 9.42
N SER A 42 10.84 -0.65 8.15
CA SER A 42 10.34 -1.88 7.59
C SER A 42 11.04 -2.27 6.30
N SER A 43 11.13 -3.56 6.07
CA SER A 43 11.58 -4.15 4.82
C SER A 43 10.96 -5.54 4.68
N GLY A 44 10.92 -6.04 3.44
CA GLY A 44 10.26 -7.31 3.20
C GLY A 44 10.52 -7.85 1.80
N PHE A 45 9.62 -8.71 1.40
CA PHE A 45 9.58 -9.32 0.08
C PHE A 45 8.13 -9.39 -0.37
N ASP A 46 7.87 -8.99 -1.59
CA ASP A 46 6.59 -9.08 -2.25
C ASP A 46 6.75 -9.73 -3.63
N PHE A 47 5.75 -10.49 -4.03
CA PHE A 47 5.62 -11.09 -5.34
C PHE A 47 4.20 -10.91 -5.84
N SER A 48 4.06 -10.41 -7.06
CA SER A 48 2.78 -10.35 -7.75
C SER A 48 2.90 -10.94 -9.16
N SER A 49 1.78 -11.46 -9.64
CA SER A 49 1.73 -12.10 -10.95
C SER A 49 0.33 -11.98 -11.55
N GLY A 50 0.26 -11.48 -12.80
CA GLY A 50 -1.00 -11.25 -13.47
C GLY A 50 -0.80 -10.89 -14.94
N HIS A 51 -1.90 -10.64 -15.63
CA HIS A 51 -1.90 -10.20 -17.02
C HIS A 51 -1.91 -8.66 -17.14
N TYR A 52 -2.45 -7.95 -16.15
CA TYR A 52 -2.54 -6.49 -16.11
C TYR A 52 -3.11 -5.86 -17.39
N GLY A 53 -4.11 -6.53 -17.98
CA GLY A 53 -4.72 -6.12 -19.25
C GLY A 53 -3.96 -6.53 -20.52
N GLU A 54 -2.83 -7.23 -20.38
CA GLU A 54 -2.02 -7.73 -21.50
C GLU A 54 -2.27 -9.24 -21.76
N PRO A 55 -2.03 -9.74 -23.01
CA PRO A 55 -2.15 -11.16 -23.30
C PRO A 55 -1.14 -12.02 -22.51
N ASP A 56 0.06 -11.51 -22.32
CA ASP A 56 1.16 -12.19 -21.66
C ASP A 56 1.22 -11.84 -20.18
N ARG A 57 1.67 -12.82 -19.38
CA ARG A 57 1.80 -12.68 -17.94
C ARG A 57 3.02 -11.85 -17.56
N THR A 58 2.87 -10.97 -16.59
CA THR A 58 3.93 -10.21 -15.95
C THR A 58 4.09 -10.68 -14.50
N ASP A 59 5.33 -10.97 -14.11
CA ASP A 59 5.74 -11.31 -12.76
C ASP A 59 6.58 -10.17 -12.19
N ILE A 60 6.26 -9.73 -10.98
CA ILE A 60 6.92 -8.62 -10.30
C ILE A 60 7.41 -9.11 -8.94
N VAL A 61 8.68 -8.87 -8.66
CA VAL A 61 9.29 -9.06 -7.34
C VAL A 61 9.70 -7.70 -6.80
N VAL A 62 9.38 -7.45 -5.56
CA VAL A 62 9.71 -6.22 -4.87
C VAL A 62 10.36 -6.50 -3.54
N VAL A 63 11.39 -5.73 -3.24
CA VAL A 63 12.01 -5.65 -1.91
C VAL A 63 11.83 -4.21 -1.42
N PRO A 64 10.74 -3.92 -0.67
CA PRO A 64 10.48 -2.60 -0.13
C PRO A 64 11.41 -2.28 1.03
N ALA A 65 11.70 -1.00 1.20
CA ALA A 65 12.33 -0.43 2.39
C ALA A 65 11.65 0.89 2.72
N SER A 66 11.25 1.07 3.97
CA SER A 66 10.61 2.31 4.40
C SER A 66 10.99 2.73 5.80
N VAL A 67 10.82 4.01 6.06
CA VAL A 67 10.94 4.63 7.37
C VAL A 67 9.70 5.48 7.61
N ARG A 68 9.12 5.35 8.81
CA ARG A 68 8.07 6.22 9.31
C ARG A 68 8.50 6.84 10.62
N VAL A 69 8.27 8.13 10.76
CA VAL A 69 8.55 8.90 11.97
C VAL A 69 7.26 9.54 12.46
N ARG A 70 6.84 9.22 13.68
CA ARG A 70 5.78 9.94 14.37
C ARG A 70 6.34 11.25 14.92
N ALA A 71 6.10 12.34 14.20
CA ALA A 71 6.59 13.65 14.55
C ALA A 71 5.82 14.25 15.75
N THR A 72 4.50 13.98 15.81
CA THR A 72 3.61 14.34 16.93
C THR A 72 2.58 13.22 17.13
N ASP A 73 1.66 13.38 18.10
CA ASP A 73 0.58 12.42 18.33
C ASP A 73 -0.45 12.39 17.18
N TRP A 74 -0.45 13.41 16.33
CA TRP A 74 -1.38 13.57 15.20
C TRP A 74 -0.70 13.65 13.85
N LEU A 75 0.65 13.66 13.75
CA LEU A 75 1.39 13.76 12.50
C LEU A 75 2.46 12.70 12.40
N SER A 76 2.39 11.89 11.36
CA SER A 76 3.44 10.95 10.95
C SER A 76 4.00 11.34 9.59
N LEU A 77 5.31 11.17 9.41
CA LEU A 77 6.03 11.39 8.16
C LEU A 77 6.65 10.07 7.71
N GLY A 78 6.57 9.77 6.43
CA GLY A 78 7.10 8.55 5.84
C GLY A 78 7.99 8.81 4.65
N ALA A 79 8.91 7.88 4.39
CA ALA A 79 9.65 7.78 3.13
C ALA A 79 9.84 6.30 2.78
N SER A 80 9.71 5.97 1.49
CA SER A 80 9.86 4.60 1.01
C SER A 80 10.59 4.55 -0.33
N LEU A 81 11.32 3.44 -0.52
CA LEU A 81 12.04 3.10 -1.74
C LEU A 81 11.99 1.58 -1.88
N ALA A 82 11.95 1.07 -3.10
CA ALA A 82 11.97 -0.36 -3.32
C ALA A 82 13.00 -0.76 -4.39
N TRP A 83 13.56 -1.95 -4.25
CA TRP A 83 14.19 -2.64 -5.39
C TRP A 83 13.13 -3.49 -6.08
N ILE A 84 13.07 -3.39 -7.42
CA ILE A 84 12.02 -4.00 -8.24
C ILE A 84 12.68 -4.88 -9.29
N ARG A 85 12.12 -6.06 -9.55
CA ARG A 85 12.40 -6.92 -10.69
C ARG A 85 11.09 -7.26 -11.38
N ILE A 86 11.02 -6.95 -12.67
CA ILE A 86 9.87 -7.24 -13.51
C ILE A 86 10.30 -8.23 -14.59
N GLU A 87 9.48 -9.24 -14.81
CA GLU A 87 9.62 -10.18 -15.90
C GLU A 87 8.28 -10.30 -16.65
N GLY A 88 8.23 -9.75 -17.85
CA GLY A 88 7.00 -9.67 -18.63
C GLY A 88 7.20 -8.98 -19.97
N PRO A 89 6.11 -8.70 -20.71
CA PRO A 89 6.14 -7.87 -21.90
C PRO A 89 6.70 -6.48 -21.56
N GLY A 90 7.08 -5.71 -22.57
CA GLY A 90 7.66 -4.38 -22.40
C GLY A 90 6.66 -3.38 -21.82
N VAL A 91 6.50 -3.35 -20.51
CA VAL A 91 5.65 -2.41 -19.78
C VAL A 91 6.48 -1.31 -19.13
N VAL A 92 5.92 -0.14 -18.95
CA VAL A 92 6.45 0.92 -18.08
C VAL A 92 5.68 0.85 -16.76
N LEU A 93 6.36 1.05 -15.63
CA LEU A 93 5.67 1.14 -14.36
C LEU A 93 5.01 2.51 -14.20
N GLY A 94 3.73 2.48 -13.94
CA GLY A 94 2.90 3.63 -13.64
C GLY A 94 3.04 4.16 -12.21
N PRO A 95 2.10 5.00 -11.78
CA PRO A 95 2.16 5.68 -10.48
C PRO A 95 2.29 4.75 -9.28
N ASP A 96 1.63 3.59 -9.31
CA ASP A 96 1.64 2.60 -8.21
C ASP A 96 2.56 1.40 -8.52
N ASN A 97 3.58 1.58 -9.35
CA ASN A 97 4.37 0.49 -9.92
C ASN A 97 3.53 -0.54 -10.70
N GLU A 98 2.33 -0.15 -11.09
CA GLU A 98 1.45 -0.94 -11.91
C GLU A 98 1.97 -0.99 -13.34
N PRO A 99 2.04 -2.17 -13.99
CA PRO A 99 2.37 -2.26 -15.41
C PRO A 99 1.33 -1.52 -16.26
N LEU A 100 1.78 -0.54 -17.04
CA LEU A 100 0.94 0.16 -17.99
C LEU A 100 0.90 -0.61 -19.31
N PRO A 101 -0.30 -0.97 -19.85
CA PRO A 101 -0.42 -1.69 -21.10
C PRO A 101 -0.12 -0.82 -22.31
N GLY A 102 0.13 -1.46 -23.47
CA GLY A 102 0.28 -0.78 -24.76
C GLY A 102 1.72 -0.59 -25.24
N PHE A 103 2.70 -1.24 -24.63
CA PHE A 103 4.12 -1.21 -25.05
C PHE A 103 4.54 -2.47 -25.83
N PRO A 104 5.72 -2.46 -26.49
CA PRO A 104 6.17 -3.60 -27.30
C PRO A 104 6.18 -4.93 -26.53
N THR A 105 5.66 -5.97 -27.14
CA THR A 105 5.32 -7.27 -26.56
C THR A 105 6.49 -8.22 -26.32
N THR A 106 7.72 -7.79 -26.47
CA THR A 106 8.87 -8.68 -26.23
C THR A 106 9.08 -8.87 -24.74
N ARG A 107 8.98 -10.13 -24.26
CA ARG A 107 9.25 -10.48 -22.87
C ARG A 107 10.69 -10.10 -22.47
N GLN A 108 10.83 -9.35 -21.41
CA GLN A 108 12.10 -8.84 -20.90
C GLN A 108 12.17 -8.99 -19.38
N VAL A 109 13.40 -9.10 -18.88
CA VAL A 109 13.67 -8.98 -17.43
C VAL A 109 14.35 -7.64 -17.19
N ARG A 110 13.76 -6.84 -16.30
CA ARG A 110 14.27 -5.53 -15.90
C ARG A 110 14.32 -5.44 -14.40
N SER A 111 15.33 -4.80 -13.85
CA SER A 111 15.45 -4.60 -12.41
C SER A 111 16.21 -3.34 -12.07
N GLY A 112 15.96 -2.81 -10.89
CA GLY A 112 16.62 -1.63 -10.36
C GLY A 112 15.89 -1.06 -9.15
N LEU A 113 16.35 0.09 -8.67
CA LEU A 113 15.62 0.86 -7.69
C LEU A 113 14.40 1.51 -8.35
N GLY A 114 13.28 1.49 -7.66
CA GLY A 114 12.05 2.18 -7.99
C GLY A 114 12.09 3.67 -7.64
N ASP A 115 10.95 4.30 -7.70
CA ASP A 115 10.79 5.71 -7.34
C ASP A 115 10.82 5.91 -5.82
N LEU A 116 11.39 7.03 -5.39
CA LEU A 116 11.34 7.47 -4.00
C LEU A 116 9.97 8.08 -3.72
N SER A 117 9.30 7.61 -2.68
CA SER A 117 8.06 8.21 -2.19
C SER A 117 8.25 8.87 -0.83
N ALA A 118 7.55 9.97 -0.60
CA ALA A 118 7.44 10.62 0.69
C ALA A 118 5.96 10.82 1.04
N SER A 119 5.59 10.67 2.31
CA SER A 119 4.21 10.78 2.79
C SER A 119 4.10 11.57 4.08
N ALA A 120 2.91 12.12 4.31
CA ALA A 120 2.51 12.72 5.57
C ALA A 120 1.08 12.24 5.89
N THR A 121 0.89 11.71 7.10
CA THR A 121 -0.41 11.26 7.60
C THR A 121 -0.81 12.12 8.79
N VAL A 122 -2.02 12.65 8.74
CA VAL A 122 -2.64 13.43 9.82
C VAL A 122 -3.75 12.60 10.44
N SER A 123 -3.60 12.21 11.70
CA SER A 123 -4.65 11.58 12.50
C SER A 123 -5.56 12.66 13.07
N VAL A 124 -6.83 12.66 12.66
CA VAL A 124 -7.81 13.67 13.08
C VAL A 124 -8.27 13.37 14.50
N PRO A 125 -8.15 14.33 15.43
CA PRO A 125 -8.62 14.12 16.78
C PRO A 125 -10.15 13.94 16.84
N THR A 126 -10.61 12.76 17.21
CA THR A 126 -12.05 12.42 17.30
C THR A 126 -12.61 12.51 18.72
N GLY A 127 -11.79 12.95 19.68
CA GLY A 127 -12.14 13.08 21.12
C GLY A 127 -11.73 11.87 21.94
N ASN A 128 -11.53 12.11 23.25
CA ASN A 128 -11.08 11.06 24.16
C ASN A 128 -12.11 9.93 24.29
N GLY A 129 -11.68 8.69 24.00
CA GLY A 129 -12.54 7.51 24.06
C GLY A 129 -13.50 7.34 22.89
N SER A 130 -13.36 8.14 21.83
CA SER A 130 -14.10 7.95 20.59
C SER A 130 -13.79 6.57 19.99
N PRO A 131 -14.78 5.85 19.49
CA PRO A 131 -14.54 4.62 18.73
C PRO A 131 -14.11 4.88 17.28
N TRP A 132 -14.18 6.12 16.81
CA TRP A 132 -13.78 6.51 15.46
C TRP A 132 -12.30 6.83 15.37
N SER A 133 -11.65 6.37 14.30
CA SER A 133 -10.35 6.84 13.83
C SER A 133 -10.50 7.39 12.43
N ILE A 134 -9.86 8.51 12.15
CA ILE A 134 -9.86 9.17 10.85
C ILE A 134 -8.44 9.59 10.57
N ASP A 135 -7.85 9.07 9.50
CA ASP A 135 -6.51 9.41 9.04
C ASP A 135 -6.58 10.00 7.63
N LEU A 136 -5.84 11.08 7.40
CA LEU A 136 -5.70 11.72 6.10
C LEU A 136 -4.25 11.64 5.67
N THR A 137 -3.98 10.99 4.56
CA THR A 137 -2.63 10.78 4.03
C THR A 137 -2.45 11.53 2.72
N GLY A 138 -1.36 12.28 2.61
CA GLY A 138 -0.85 12.84 1.36
C GLY A 138 0.49 12.19 1.02
N ARG A 139 0.71 11.87 -0.27
CA ARG A 139 1.96 11.27 -0.74
C ARG A 139 2.42 11.92 -2.03
N VAL A 140 3.73 11.99 -2.20
CA VAL A 140 4.40 12.35 -3.46
C VAL A 140 5.38 11.24 -3.84
N LYS A 141 5.32 10.80 -5.09
CA LYS A 141 6.30 9.90 -5.72
C LYS A 141 7.19 10.71 -6.64
N LEU A 142 8.51 10.66 -6.42
CA LEU A 142 9.52 11.37 -7.19
C LEU A 142 10.16 10.44 -8.22
N PRO A 143 10.32 10.84 -9.48
CA PRO A 143 10.85 10.00 -10.56
C PRO A 143 12.37 9.78 -10.42
N THR A 144 12.78 8.99 -9.44
CA THR A 144 14.19 8.67 -9.16
C THR A 144 14.66 7.38 -9.81
N ALA A 145 13.72 6.54 -10.27
CA ALA A 145 14.00 5.29 -10.96
C ALA A 145 14.49 5.51 -12.39
N SER A 146 14.91 4.42 -13.04
CA SER A 146 15.41 4.48 -14.42
C SER A 146 14.27 4.43 -15.43
N GLU A 147 13.97 5.54 -16.07
CA GLU A 147 13.01 5.64 -17.17
C GLU A 147 13.44 4.76 -18.38
N SER A 148 14.74 4.75 -18.73
CA SER A 148 15.26 3.93 -19.82
C SER A 148 15.10 2.42 -19.61
N ARG A 149 14.88 1.99 -18.36
CA ARG A 149 14.55 0.60 -18.01
C ARG A 149 13.06 0.36 -17.86
N GLY A 150 12.21 1.39 -18.03
CA GLY A 150 10.76 1.29 -17.81
C GLY A 150 10.38 1.07 -16.35
N LEU A 151 11.21 1.49 -15.39
CA LEU A 151 10.94 1.37 -13.95
C LEU A 151 10.17 2.58 -13.40
N THR A 152 9.88 3.56 -14.24
CA THR A 152 9.10 4.76 -13.93
C THR A 152 8.59 5.40 -15.22
N THR A 153 7.54 6.21 -15.11
CA THR A 153 7.08 7.11 -16.19
C THR A 153 7.95 8.37 -16.31
N GLY A 154 8.93 8.58 -15.42
CA GLY A 154 9.74 9.80 -15.36
C GLY A 154 8.99 11.01 -14.84
N LYS A 155 7.79 10.84 -14.27
CA LYS A 155 6.94 11.95 -13.78
C LYS A 155 6.72 11.84 -12.28
N THR A 156 6.45 13.01 -11.68
CA THR A 156 6.02 13.11 -10.27
C THR A 156 4.55 12.81 -10.19
N ASP A 157 4.16 11.91 -9.28
CA ASP A 157 2.79 11.56 -8.98
C ASP A 157 2.41 12.04 -7.58
N PHE A 158 1.14 12.36 -7.38
CA PHE A 158 0.59 12.73 -6.08
C PHE A 158 -0.58 11.82 -5.73
N SER A 159 -0.76 11.53 -4.45
CA SER A 159 -1.96 10.87 -3.98
C SER A 159 -2.46 11.47 -2.66
N ILE A 160 -3.76 11.36 -2.45
CA ILE A 160 -4.43 11.66 -1.20
C ILE A 160 -5.33 10.50 -0.84
N ALA A 161 -5.43 10.17 0.45
CA ALA A 161 -6.33 9.14 0.95
C ALA A 161 -6.96 9.58 2.26
N ALA A 162 -8.15 9.04 2.53
CA ALA A 162 -8.87 9.20 3.78
C ALA A 162 -9.32 7.83 4.28
N ASP A 163 -8.85 7.47 5.46
CA ASP A 163 -9.19 6.23 6.14
C ASP A 163 -10.14 6.53 7.29
N VAL A 164 -11.25 5.81 7.36
CA VAL A 164 -12.22 5.93 8.45
C VAL A 164 -12.51 4.55 9.01
N SER A 165 -12.30 4.37 10.30
CA SER A 165 -12.60 3.13 10.99
C SER A 165 -13.41 3.35 12.25
N TYR A 166 -14.14 2.29 12.64
CA TYR A 166 -14.96 2.27 13.84
C TYR A 166 -14.64 1.05 14.69
N VAL A 167 -14.15 1.27 15.90
CA VAL A 167 -13.74 0.19 16.80
C VAL A 167 -14.90 -0.32 17.63
N VAL A 168 -15.18 -1.61 17.56
CA VAL A 168 -16.19 -2.31 18.33
C VAL A 168 -15.63 -3.62 18.89
N GLY A 169 -15.34 -3.63 20.18
CA GLY A 169 -14.70 -4.79 20.83
C GLY A 169 -13.32 -5.09 20.22
N ASN A 170 -13.16 -6.28 19.65
CA ASN A 170 -11.95 -6.73 18.98
C ASN A 170 -11.98 -6.53 17.44
N TRP A 171 -12.98 -5.82 16.92
CA TRP A 171 -13.19 -5.58 15.51
C TRP A 171 -13.08 -4.10 15.18
N ALA A 172 -12.62 -3.80 13.99
CA ALA A 172 -12.62 -2.46 13.44
C ALA A 172 -12.98 -2.52 11.95
N PRO A 173 -14.28 -2.43 11.59
CA PRO A 173 -14.67 -2.18 10.22
C PRO A 173 -14.12 -0.83 9.75
N PHE A 174 -13.77 -0.75 8.45
CA PHE A 174 -13.20 0.46 7.86
C PHE A 174 -13.64 0.68 6.42
N ILE A 175 -13.50 1.92 5.99
CA ILE A 175 -13.58 2.36 4.60
C ILE A 175 -12.37 3.26 4.33
N ASP A 176 -11.69 3.02 3.23
CA ASP A 176 -10.65 3.88 2.69
C ASP A 176 -11.11 4.46 1.35
N LEU A 177 -10.82 5.74 1.12
CA LEU A 177 -11.09 6.44 -0.13
C LEU A 177 -9.82 7.17 -0.57
N GLY A 178 -9.39 6.93 -1.80
CA GLY A 178 -8.18 7.50 -2.36
C GLY A 178 -8.39 8.19 -3.70
N MET A 179 -7.49 9.10 -4.02
CA MET A 179 -7.36 9.70 -5.34
C MET A 179 -5.88 9.83 -5.67
N ARG A 180 -5.49 9.31 -6.84
CA ARG A 180 -4.14 9.42 -7.37
C ARG A 180 -4.13 10.28 -8.61
N PHE A 181 -3.20 11.23 -8.64
CA PHE A 181 -2.97 12.17 -9.72
C PHE A 181 -1.67 11.77 -10.41
N ALA A 182 -1.80 11.09 -11.54
CA ALA A 182 -0.65 10.69 -12.34
C ALA A 182 -0.01 11.92 -13.02
N GLY A 183 1.33 11.99 -13.01
CA GLY A 183 2.05 12.90 -13.86
C GLY A 183 1.83 12.54 -15.33
N ASP A 184 1.93 13.51 -16.22
CA ASP A 184 1.62 13.37 -17.65
C ASP A 184 2.90 13.07 -18.47
N PRO A 185 3.24 11.80 -18.77
CA PRO A 185 4.38 11.43 -19.59
C PRO A 185 4.06 11.62 -21.09
N GLU A 186 5.06 11.98 -21.88
CA GLU A 186 4.87 12.13 -23.32
C GLU A 186 4.46 10.80 -23.97
N GLY A 187 3.38 10.83 -24.74
CA GLY A 187 2.91 9.68 -25.52
C GLY A 187 2.13 8.62 -24.72
N ILE A 188 1.88 8.85 -23.44
CA ILE A 188 1.06 7.97 -22.60
C ILE A 188 -0.06 8.82 -22.00
N ASP A 189 -1.31 8.52 -22.35
CA ASP A 189 -2.49 9.20 -21.79
C ASP A 189 -2.89 8.56 -20.46
N LEU A 190 -2.48 9.18 -19.36
CA LEU A 190 -2.83 8.75 -18.02
C LEU A 190 -3.97 9.60 -17.46
N ARG A 191 -4.84 8.96 -16.70
CA ARG A 191 -5.98 9.59 -16.04
C ARG A 191 -5.86 9.48 -14.52
N ASN A 192 -6.50 10.40 -13.81
CA ASN A 192 -6.60 10.30 -12.37
C ASN A 192 -7.35 9.04 -11.95
N SER A 193 -6.87 8.38 -10.92
CA SER A 193 -7.34 7.08 -10.47
C SER A 193 -7.94 7.20 -9.06
N PRO A 194 -9.27 7.28 -8.91
CA PRO A 194 -9.94 7.07 -7.64
C PRO A 194 -9.81 5.62 -7.20
N SER A 195 -9.78 5.41 -5.89
CA SER A 195 -9.78 4.09 -5.27
C SER A 195 -10.70 4.07 -4.04
N ALA A 196 -11.21 2.89 -3.73
CA ALA A 196 -11.99 2.65 -2.55
C ALA A 196 -11.72 1.25 -2.01
N SER A 197 -11.65 1.12 -0.69
CA SER A 197 -11.56 -0.16 -0.01
C SER A 197 -12.61 -0.24 1.10
N VAL A 198 -13.14 -1.42 1.32
CA VAL A 198 -14.00 -1.72 2.45
C VAL A 198 -13.57 -3.02 3.10
N GLY A 199 -13.45 -3.02 4.41
CA GLY A 199 -12.93 -4.18 5.09
C GLY A 199 -13.15 -4.16 6.59
N ALA A 200 -12.49 -5.09 7.26
CA ALA A 200 -12.46 -5.15 8.72
C ALA A 200 -11.11 -5.70 9.20
N ALA A 201 -10.64 -5.13 10.30
CA ALA A 201 -9.54 -5.67 11.09
C ALA A 201 -10.09 -6.35 12.35
N ALA A 202 -9.36 -7.37 12.83
CA ALA A 202 -9.71 -8.04 14.08
C ALA A 202 -8.45 -8.47 14.84
N ILE A 203 -8.48 -8.36 16.18
CA ILE A 203 -7.45 -8.96 17.03
C ILE A 203 -7.75 -10.44 17.22
N LEU A 204 -6.81 -11.29 16.82
CA LEU A 204 -6.85 -12.74 16.96
C LEU A 204 -5.66 -13.22 17.81
N GLY A 205 -5.90 -13.51 19.08
CA GLY A 205 -4.87 -13.97 20.00
C GLY A 205 -3.76 -12.93 20.21
N LYS A 206 -2.56 -13.21 19.73
CA LYS A 206 -1.37 -12.30 19.84
C LYS A 206 -1.09 -11.53 18.56
N GLY A 207 -1.96 -11.59 17.58
CA GLY A 207 -1.82 -10.91 16.30
C GLY A 207 -3.12 -10.23 15.89
N ALA A 208 -3.08 -9.61 14.72
CA ALA A 208 -4.22 -8.97 14.10
C ALA A 208 -4.37 -9.48 12.66
N VAL A 209 -5.59 -9.63 12.22
CA VAL A 209 -5.95 -9.99 10.86
C VAL A 209 -6.70 -8.82 10.23
N ILE A 210 -6.48 -8.62 8.92
CA ILE A 210 -7.23 -7.67 8.11
C ILE A 210 -7.75 -8.43 6.89
N VAL A 211 -8.98 -8.11 6.48
CA VAL A 211 -9.54 -8.56 5.21
C VAL A 211 -10.24 -7.38 4.58
N SER A 212 -10.00 -7.14 3.28
CA SER A 212 -10.68 -6.09 2.52
C SER A 212 -11.07 -6.55 1.12
N TYR A 213 -12.03 -5.84 0.55
CA TYR A 213 -12.28 -5.77 -0.88
C TYR A 213 -11.83 -4.39 -1.34
N ASP A 214 -11.04 -4.38 -2.42
CA ASP A 214 -10.37 -3.19 -2.92
C ASP A 214 -10.77 -2.95 -4.38
N TRP A 215 -11.07 -1.70 -4.70
CA TRP A 215 -11.32 -1.23 -6.05
C TRP A 215 -10.44 -0.04 -6.37
N GLN A 216 -9.92 -0.02 -7.59
CA GLN A 216 -9.16 1.10 -8.13
C GLN A 216 -9.45 1.26 -9.61
N ARG A 217 -9.68 2.49 -10.04
CA ARG A 217 -9.77 2.83 -11.45
C ARG A 217 -8.42 2.69 -12.12
N ALA A 218 -8.37 2.07 -13.30
CA ALA A 218 -7.14 1.98 -14.08
C ALA A 218 -6.61 3.37 -14.48
N PHE A 219 -5.30 3.56 -14.45
CA PHE A 219 -4.64 4.78 -14.90
C PHE A 219 -4.70 4.97 -16.41
N SER A 220 -4.76 3.90 -17.18
CA SER A 220 -4.89 3.93 -18.66
C SER A 220 -6.31 3.59 -19.07
N SER A 221 -6.78 4.20 -20.17
CA SER A 221 -8.03 3.81 -20.81
C SER A 221 -7.97 2.45 -21.53
N LEU A 222 -6.78 1.90 -21.66
CA LEU A 222 -6.52 0.58 -22.27
C LEU A 222 -6.60 -0.57 -21.25
N ALA A 223 -6.64 -0.27 -19.95
CA ALA A 223 -6.75 -1.26 -18.88
C ALA A 223 -8.14 -1.26 -18.25
N GLU A 224 -8.54 -2.41 -17.71
CA GLU A 224 -9.72 -2.53 -16.85
C GLU A 224 -9.41 -2.03 -15.44
N ASP A 225 -10.46 -1.61 -14.73
CA ASP A 225 -10.34 -1.27 -13.31
C ASP A 225 -9.90 -2.50 -12.50
N SER A 226 -9.11 -2.25 -11.47
CA SER A 226 -8.64 -3.28 -10.56
C SER A 226 -9.68 -3.58 -9.48
N HIS A 227 -9.96 -4.85 -9.27
CA HIS A 227 -10.78 -5.39 -8.20
C HIS A 227 -10.04 -6.55 -7.54
N SER A 228 -9.91 -6.55 -6.22
CA SER A 228 -9.23 -7.62 -5.49
C SER A 228 -9.81 -7.88 -4.11
N VAL A 229 -9.51 -9.04 -3.57
CA VAL A 229 -9.70 -9.38 -2.16
C VAL A 229 -8.32 -9.53 -1.54
N PHE A 230 -8.09 -8.80 -0.47
CA PHE A 230 -6.84 -8.79 0.28
C PHE A 230 -7.03 -9.39 1.67
N ALA A 231 -5.98 -10.05 2.18
CA ALA A 231 -5.89 -10.47 3.58
C ALA A 231 -4.46 -10.33 4.09
N ALA A 232 -4.31 -9.92 5.35
CA ALA A 232 -3.03 -9.87 6.05
C ALA A 232 -3.17 -10.39 7.49
N TYR A 233 -2.07 -10.94 8.00
CA TYR A 233 -1.91 -11.29 9.40
C TYR A 233 -0.60 -10.72 9.92
N SER A 234 -0.69 -9.91 10.96
CA SER A 234 0.45 -9.31 11.63
C SER A 234 0.59 -9.82 13.05
N ARG A 235 1.83 -10.07 13.46
CA ARG A 235 2.13 -10.55 14.79
C ARG A 235 3.46 -9.99 15.31
N LYS A 236 3.44 -9.57 16.58
CA LYS A 236 4.66 -9.26 17.32
C LYS A 236 5.45 -10.54 17.59
N VAL A 237 6.66 -10.65 17.00
CA VAL A 237 7.55 -11.82 17.15
C VAL A 237 8.67 -11.59 18.16
N ALA A 238 9.04 -10.32 18.41
CA ALA A 238 9.97 -9.91 19.46
C ALA A 238 9.58 -8.57 20.07
N LYS A 239 10.30 -8.10 21.09
CA LYS A 239 9.95 -6.86 21.83
C LYS A 239 9.78 -5.64 20.90
N ARG A 240 10.59 -5.56 19.83
CA ARG A 240 10.62 -4.45 18.87
C ARG A 240 10.46 -4.92 17.42
N LEU A 241 9.94 -6.12 17.20
CA LEU A 241 9.87 -6.72 15.88
C LEU A 241 8.49 -7.30 15.62
N ASP A 242 7.85 -6.82 14.58
CA ASP A 242 6.61 -7.39 14.04
C ASP A 242 6.88 -8.08 12.71
N LEU A 243 6.18 -9.17 12.49
CA LEU A 243 6.14 -9.92 11.23
C LEU A 243 4.72 -9.88 10.68
N THR A 244 4.60 -9.48 9.42
CA THR A 244 3.34 -9.47 8.69
C THR A 244 3.46 -10.36 7.46
N GLY A 245 2.51 -11.27 7.29
CA GLY A 245 2.28 -11.99 6.04
C GLY A 245 0.99 -11.50 5.42
N TYR A 246 0.96 -11.36 4.10
CA TYR A 246 -0.22 -10.89 3.38
C TYR A 246 -0.34 -11.52 2.00
N GLY A 247 -1.53 -11.40 1.42
CA GLY A 247 -1.78 -11.79 0.03
C GLY A 247 -3.09 -11.22 -0.49
N SER A 248 -3.20 -11.17 -1.82
CA SER A 248 -4.41 -10.80 -2.52
C SER A 248 -4.71 -11.71 -3.70
N ILE A 249 -5.98 -11.72 -4.09
CA ILE A 249 -6.48 -12.41 -5.28
C ILE A 249 -7.22 -11.37 -6.12
N GLY A 250 -6.81 -11.21 -7.37
CA GLY A 250 -7.47 -10.36 -8.34
C GLY A 250 -8.80 -10.95 -8.82
N LEU A 251 -9.79 -10.08 -8.95
CA LEU A 251 -11.14 -10.42 -9.43
C LEU A 251 -11.43 -9.82 -10.82
N SER A 252 -10.50 -9.02 -11.34
CA SER A 252 -10.60 -8.40 -12.68
C SER A 252 -9.29 -8.54 -13.45
N ALA A 253 -9.31 -8.29 -14.75
CA ALA A 253 -8.10 -8.33 -15.58
C ALA A 253 -7.11 -7.19 -15.26
N GLY A 254 -7.56 -6.09 -14.69
CA GLY A 254 -6.72 -4.98 -14.24
C GLY A 254 -5.96 -5.26 -12.94
N ALA A 255 -6.36 -6.29 -12.18
CA ALA A 255 -5.67 -6.69 -10.96
C ALA A 255 -4.61 -7.78 -11.23
N PRO A 256 -3.54 -7.90 -10.40
CA PRO A 256 -2.72 -9.10 -10.39
C PRO A 256 -3.60 -10.32 -10.07
N ALA A 257 -3.38 -11.43 -10.78
CA ALA A 257 -4.14 -12.65 -10.49
C ALA A 257 -3.89 -13.15 -9.08
N VAL A 258 -2.64 -13.02 -8.62
CA VAL A 258 -2.21 -13.30 -7.23
C VAL A 258 -1.10 -12.35 -6.84
N GLU A 259 -1.09 -11.99 -5.58
CA GLU A 259 -0.04 -11.23 -4.93
C GLU A 259 0.19 -11.77 -3.52
N GLY A 260 1.39 -11.65 -2.99
CA GLY A 260 1.66 -12.00 -1.60
C GLY A 260 3.07 -11.67 -1.18
N GLY A 261 3.23 -11.47 0.11
CA GLY A 261 4.50 -11.04 0.66
C GLY A 261 4.63 -11.21 2.16
N VAL A 262 5.81 -10.84 2.63
CA VAL A 262 6.13 -10.77 4.05
C VAL A 262 6.84 -9.46 4.35
N LEU A 263 6.54 -8.86 5.48
CA LEU A 263 7.13 -7.62 5.95
C LEU A 263 7.65 -7.80 7.38
N LEU A 264 8.85 -7.29 7.64
CA LEU A 264 9.45 -7.17 8.96
C LEU A 264 9.50 -5.69 9.33
N THR A 265 8.96 -5.35 10.50
CA THR A 265 8.99 -3.99 11.04
C THR A 265 9.72 -3.94 12.36
N VAL A 266 10.76 -3.10 12.42
CA VAL A 266 11.52 -2.82 13.64
C VAL A 266 11.08 -1.49 14.21
N LYS A 267 10.78 -1.45 15.52
CA LYS A 267 10.21 -0.32 16.25
C LYS A 267 11.22 0.29 17.22
N PHE A 268 11.34 1.63 17.19
CA PHE A 268 12.20 2.40 18.07
C PHE A 268 11.38 3.45 18.83
N GLU A 269 11.72 3.65 20.11
CA GLU A 269 11.11 4.65 21.01
C GLU A 269 11.72 6.03 20.81
#